data_ec748fe28c270283a7450410ed574f52
#
_entry.id   ec748fe28c270283a7450410ed574f52
#
_cell.length_a   1.000
_cell.length_b   1.000
_cell.length_c   1.000
_cell.angle_alpha   90.00
_cell.angle_beta   90.00
_cell.angle_gamma   90.00
#
_symmetry.space_group_name_H-M   'P 1'
#
loop_
_entity.id
_entity.type
_entity.pdbx_description
1 polymer ?
#
loop_
_entity_poly.entity_id
_entity_poly.type
_entity_poly.pdbx_seq_one_letter_code
_entity_poly.pdbx_strand_id
1 'polypeptide(L)'
;DSFLEILQQKCESILQKNNSILIPHGTLIAQMNSEQIESIKTPIFGNKHILRWESDRTLKEQLMKEAKLETPKSIPNPKEINGLVIAKRHGAAGGKGYFLASTEKEYNKNRDQLIKDGIINGDNDLYIQEYTTGVLAYLQFFYSPLKQELEFFGVDKRHESDIEGLARIPAESQLNMKKSSSFNVIANSPLVLRESLLDSVYTMGENFVKASAKLVPPGMNGPFCIEGVYDENAHFSAFEFSARIVAGTNIFMNGSPYTTLIFDEPMSMGRRIAREIKQADAKNQLKNITT
;
A
#
# COMPACT_ATOMS: atom_id res chain seq x y z
N ASP A 1 21.97 -23.90 3.29
CA ASP A 1 20.79 -23.11 3.69
C ASP A 1 21.26 -21.85 4.39
N SER A 2 20.71 -20.69 4.03
CA SER A 2 21.06 -19.44 4.69
C SER A 2 20.51 -19.41 6.13
N PHE A 3 21.13 -18.61 7.02
CA PHE A 3 20.62 -18.43 8.39
C PHE A 3 19.13 -18.01 8.43
N LEU A 4 18.71 -17.22 7.43
CA LEU A 4 17.33 -16.78 7.29
C LEU A 4 16.39 -17.94 6.94
N GLU A 5 16.80 -18.87 6.08
CA GLU A 5 16.01 -20.07 5.75
C GLU A 5 15.82 -20.98 6.97
N ILE A 6 16.88 -21.16 7.76
CA ILE A 6 16.80 -21.96 9.00
C ILE A 6 15.86 -21.30 10.02
N LEU A 7 15.92 -19.98 10.18
CA LEU A 7 14.99 -19.23 11.04
C LEU A 7 13.56 -19.34 10.55
N GLN A 8 13.34 -19.18 9.24
CA GLN A 8 12.02 -19.31 8.63
C GLN A 8 11.43 -20.70 8.90
N GLN A 9 12.18 -21.78 8.65
CA GLN A 9 11.74 -23.15 8.91
C GLN A 9 11.41 -23.40 10.38
N LYS A 10 12.22 -22.90 11.31
CA LYS A 10 11.94 -22.98 12.76
C LYS A 10 10.67 -22.24 13.15
N CYS A 11 10.50 -21.01 12.69
CA CYS A 11 9.30 -20.21 12.97
C CYS A 11 8.06 -20.91 12.41
N GLU A 12 8.13 -21.39 11.17
CA GLU A 12 7.01 -22.05 10.51
C GLU A 12 6.61 -23.36 11.23
N SER A 13 7.57 -24.16 11.68
CA SER A 13 7.32 -25.36 12.47
C SER A 13 6.57 -25.03 13.79
N ILE A 14 6.94 -23.94 14.46
CA ILE A 14 6.25 -23.50 15.69
C ILE A 14 4.81 -23.05 15.37
N LEU A 15 4.62 -22.28 14.31
CA LEU A 15 3.30 -21.78 13.89
C LEU A 15 2.36 -22.93 13.53
N GLN A 16 2.83 -23.90 12.75
CA GLN A 16 2.06 -25.08 12.38
C GLN A 16 1.68 -25.93 13.59
N LYS A 17 2.63 -26.18 14.50
CA LYS A 17 2.38 -26.92 15.74
C LYS A 17 1.29 -26.30 16.61
N ASN A 18 1.14 -24.99 16.55
CA ASN A 18 0.14 -24.22 17.30
C ASN A 18 -1.13 -23.90 16.49
N ASN A 19 -1.33 -24.50 15.32
CA ASN A 19 -2.48 -24.25 14.43
C ASN A 19 -2.70 -22.74 14.18
N SER A 20 -1.62 -22.02 13.90
CA SER A 20 -1.64 -20.57 13.77
C SER A 20 -2.10 -20.13 12.38
N ILE A 21 -2.70 -18.94 12.30
CA ILE A 21 -2.96 -18.21 11.08
C ILE A 21 -2.07 -16.95 11.10
N LEU A 22 -1.28 -16.75 10.06
CA LEU A 22 -0.39 -15.60 9.92
C LEU A 22 -1.17 -14.42 9.33
N ILE A 23 -1.13 -13.27 10.02
CA ILE A 23 -1.72 -12.03 9.52
C ILE A 23 -0.64 -11.23 8.80
N PRO A 24 -0.73 -11.01 7.47
CA PRO A 24 0.30 -10.31 6.72
C PRO A 24 0.37 -8.83 7.11
N HIS A 25 1.59 -8.34 7.25
CA HIS A 25 1.93 -6.94 7.51
C HIS A 25 2.97 -6.47 6.49
N GLY A 26 3.14 -5.14 6.33
CA GLY A 26 4.12 -4.57 5.41
C GLY A 26 5.54 -5.09 5.56
N THR A 27 5.94 -5.49 6.77
CA THR A 27 7.25 -6.10 7.04
C THR A 27 7.44 -7.41 6.27
N LEU A 28 6.39 -8.19 6.04
CA LEU A 28 6.49 -9.44 5.28
C LEU A 28 7.02 -9.16 3.87
N ILE A 29 6.43 -8.19 3.17
CA ILE A 29 6.81 -7.80 1.80
C ILE A 29 8.16 -7.06 1.77
N ALA A 30 8.51 -6.35 2.85
CA ALA A 30 9.77 -5.62 2.93
C ALA A 30 10.98 -6.53 3.16
N GLN A 31 10.78 -7.71 3.79
CA GLN A 31 11.85 -8.62 4.18
C GLN A 31 11.90 -9.91 3.36
N MET A 32 10.82 -10.30 2.70
CA MET A 32 10.71 -11.52 1.91
C MET A 32 10.36 -11.19 0.47
N ASN A 33 10.96 -11.91 -0.46
CA ASN A 33 10.57 -11.85 -1.86
C ASN A 33 9.28 -12.67 -2.11
N SER A 34 8.71 -12.53 -3.30
CA SER A 34 7.45 -13.20 -3.65
C SER A 34 7.52 -14.73 -3.57
N GLU A 35 8.64 -15.32 -3.97
CA GLU A 35 8.83 -16.79 -3.94
C GLU A 35 8.88 -17.31 -2.51
N GLN A 36 9.55 -16.58 -1.62
CA GLN A 36 9.60 -16.91 -0.20
C GLN A 36 8.21 -16.83 0.44
N ILE A 37 7.42 -15.80 0.11
CA ILE A 37 6.05 -15.64 0.62
C ILE A 37 5.16 -16.78 0.10
N GLU A 38 5.25 -17.12 -1.19
CA GLU A 38 4.52 -18.21 -1.80
C GLU A 38 4.85 -19.57 -1.17
N SER A 39 6.09 -19.78 -0.73
CA SER A 39 6.56 -21.02 -0.12
C SER A 39 6.07 -21.22 1.32
N ILE A 40 5.51 -20.21 1.98
CA ILE A 40 4.98 -20.31 3.34
C ILE A 40 3.84 -21.31 3.38
N LYS A 41 3.97 -22.35 4.24
CA LYS A 41 2.98 -23.42 4.43
C LYS A 41 1.96 -23.11 5.52
N THR A 42 2.32 -22.24 6.47
CA THR A 42 1.38 -21.76 7.48
C THR A 42 0.27 -20.96 6.80
N PRO A 43 -1.01 -21.21 7.09
CA PRO A 43 -2.11 -20.45 6.51
C PRO A 43 -1.93 -18.95 6.72
N ILE A 44 -1.99 -18.19 5.63
CA ILE A 44 -1.94 -16.72 5.66
C ILE A 44 -3.37 -16.18 5.52
N PHE A 45 -3.80 -15.33 6.44
CA PHE A 45 -5.07 -14.64 6.34
C PHE A 45 -5.08 -13.73 5.11
N GLY A 46 -6.08 -13.87 4.26
CA GLY A 46 -6.15 -13.16 3.00
C GLY A 46 -5.60 -13.99 1.83
N ASN A 47 -5.26 -13.31 0.76
CA ASN A 47 -4.69 -13.90 -0.45
C ASN A 47 -3.20 -13.58 -0.55
N LYS A 48 -2.32 -14.56 -0.22
CA LYS A 48 -0.86 -14.34 -0.31
C LYS A 48 -0.37 -14.07 -1.72
N HIS A 49 -1.07 -14.58 -2.75
CA HIS A 49 -0.66 -14.40 -4.14
C HIS A 49 -0.77 -12.95 -4.62
N ILE A 50 -1.67 -12.16 -4.02
CA ILE A 50 -1.82 -10.74 -4.34
C ILE A 50 -0.63 -9.91 -3.81
N LEU A 51 0.13 -10.41 -2.83
CA LEU A 51 1.30 -9.73 -2.28
C LEU A 51 2.43 -9.58 -3.30
N ARG A 52 2.53 -10.52 -4.26
CA ARG A 52 3.40 -10.36 -5.42
C ARG A 52 3.00 -9.15 -6.28
N TRP A 53 1.70 -8.97 -6.51
CA TRP A 53 1.17 -7.84 -7.27
C TRP A 53 1.35 -6.50 -6.53
N GLU A 54 1.34 -6.52 -5.20
CA GLU A 54 1.69 -5.36 -4.39
C GLU A 54 3.18 -5.01 -4.49
N SER A 55 4.07 -5.99 -4.58
CA SER A 55 5.53 -5.78 -4.60
C SER A 55 6.06 -5.36 -5.97
N ASP A 56 5.47 -5.85 -7.06
CA ASP A 56 5.88 -5.59 -8.44
C ASP A 56 5.12 -4.39 -9.01
N ARG A 57 5.84 -3.34 -9.43
CA ARG A 57 5.26 -2.10 -9.94
C ARG A 57 4.42 -2.30 -11.21
N THR A 58 4.85 -3.20 -12.10
CA THR A 58 4.13 -3.48 -13.35
C THR A 58 2.83 -4.22 -13.09
N LEU A 59 2.88 -5.26 -12.26
CA LEU A 59 1.69 -6.00 -11.86
C LEU A 59 0.72 -5.12 -11.05
N LYS A 60 1.26 -4.26 -10.18
CA LYS A 60 0.48 -3.27 -9.42
C LYS A 60 -0.29 -2.34 -10.34
N GLU A 61 0.39 -1.74 -11.33
CA GLU A 61 -0.24 -0.87 -12.32
C GLU A 61 -1.31 -1.62 -13.12
N GLN A 62 -1.02 -2.85 -13.53
CA GLN A 62 -1.98 -3.69 -14.26
C GLN A 62 -3.25 -3.95 -13.44
N LEU A 63 -3.13 -4.27 -12.15
CA LEU A 63 -4.29 -4.50 -11.28
C LEU A 63 -5.08 -3.22 -11.05
N MET A 64 -4.41 -2.09 -10.81
CA MET A 64 -5.08 -0.79 -10.64
C MET A 64 -5.82 -0.37 -11.91
N LYS A 65 -5.24 -0.61 -13.08
CA LYS A 65 -5.87 -0.33 -14.38
C LYS A 65 -7.09 -1.23 -14.63
N GLU A 66 -6.99 -2.53 -14.34
CA GLU A 66 -8.14 -3.45 -14.42
C GLU A 66 -9.26 -3.03 -13.45
N ALA A 67 -8.91 -2.52 -12.28
CA ALA A 67 -9.83 -1.94 -11.29
C ALA A 67 -10.40 -0.57 -11.73
N LYS A 68 -10.02 -0.07 -12.89
CA LYS A 68 -10.42 1.26 -13.41
C LYS A 68 -10.08 2.41 -12.45
N LEU A 69 -9.01 2.27 -11.70
CA LEU A 69 -8.49 3.36 -10.88
C LEU A 69 -7.73 4.34 -11.79
N GLU A 70 -8.00 5.61 -11.63
CA GLU A 70 -7.16 6.64 -12.26
C GLU A 70 -5.78 6.62 -11.60
N THR A 71 -4.74 6.58 -12.42
CA THR A 71 -3.35 6.53 -11.96
C THR A 71 -2.53 7.64 -12.61
N PRO A 72 -1.55 8.22 -11.89
CA PRO A 72 -0.59 9.10 -12.51
C PRO A 72 0.11 8.40 -13.67
N LYS A 73 0.42 9.13 -14.74
CA LYS A 73 1.05 8.56 -15.93
C LYS A 73 2.44 8.03 -15.60
N SER A 74 2.72 6.80 -16.01
CA SER A 74 4.05 6.22 -15.94
C SER A 74 4.92 6.72 -17.11
N ILE A 75 6.21 6.96 -16.84
CA ILE A 75 7.18 7.48 -17.81
C ILE A 75 8.32 6.47 -17.95
N PRO A 76 8.24 5.55 -18.92
CA PRO A 76 9.24 4.48 -19.04
C PRO A 76 10.64 4.97 -19.38
N ASN A 77 10.76 6.11 -20.07
CA ASN A 77 12.04 6.65 -20.54
C ASN A 77 12.31 8.02 -19.89
N PRO A 78 13.41 8.19 -19.14
CA PRO A 78 13.78 9.48 -18.56
C PRO A 78 13.88 10.65 -19.55
N LYS A 79 14.14 10.38 -20.83
CA LYS A 79 14.16 11.39 -21.90
C LYS A 79 12.79 12.00 -22.19
N GLU A 80 11.72 11.33 -21.77
CA GLU A 80 10.34 11.78 -21.95
C GLU A 80 9.85 12.64 -20.78
N ILE A 81 10.69 12.90 -19.78
CA ILE A 81 10.34 13.75 -18.65
C ILE A 81 10.08 15.17 -19.14
N ASN A 82 8.81 15.57 -19.02
CA ASN A 82 8.33 16.90 -19.40
C ASN A 82 7.40 17.43 -18.30
N GLY A 83 7.97 17.79 -17.17
CA GLY A 83 7.26 18.23 -15.97
C GLY A 83 7.75 17.49 -14.72
N LEU A 84 7.13 17.79 -13.57
CA LEU A 84 7.55 17.21 -12.32
C LEU A 84 7.16 15.73 -12.24
N VAL A 85 8.15 14.89 -11.98
CA VAL A 85 7.99 13.44 -11.79
C VAL A 85 8.54 12.99 -10.43
N ILE A 86 8.05 11.84 -9.97
CA ILE A 86 8.63 11.12 -8.85
C ILE A 86 9.22 9.80 -9.35
N ALA A 87 10.49 9.57 -9.04
CA ALA A 87 11.14 8.28 -9.24
C ALA A 87 11.08 7.46 -7.95
N LYS A 88 10.59 6.24 -8.05
CA LYS A 88 10.33 5.33 -6.92
C LYS A 88 11.11 4.04 -7.10
N ARG A 89 11.67 3.49 -6.04
CA ARG A 89 12.24 2.13 -6.08
C ARG A 89 11.13 1.08 -6.23
N HIS A 90 11.48 -0.04 -6.83
CA HIS A 90 10.64 -1.24 -6.74
C HIS A 90 10.59 -1.77 -5.29
N GLY A 91 9.48 -2.43 -4.93
CA GLY A 91 9.24 -2.98 -3.59
C GLY A 91 8.70 -1.95 -2.57
N ALA A 92 8.47 -2.42 -1.35
CA ALA A 92 7.91 -1.63 -0.25
C ALA A 92 9.04 -0.99 0.58
N ALA A 93 9.53 0.18 0.17
CA ALA A 93 10.69 0.83 0.79
C ALA A 93 10.34 2.00 1.73
N GLY A 94 9.04 2.27 1.98
CA GLY A 94 8.60 3.36 2.88
C GLY A 94 9.09 4.75 2.45
N GLY A 95 9.20 5.00 1.14
CA GLY A 95 9.69 6.27 0.59
C GLY A 95 11.22 6.39 0.51
N LYS A 96 11.99 5.46 1.07
CA LYS A 96 13.45 5.52 1.02
C LYS A 96 13.98 5.36 -0.41
N GLY A 97 14.77 6.34 -0.86
CA GLY A 97 15.35 6.34 -2.21
C GLY A 97 14.39 6.89 -3.28
N TYR A 98 13.29 7.54 -2.87
CA TYR A 98 12.45 8.30 -3.79
C TYR A 98 13.05 9.68 -4.01
N PHE A 99 12.88 10.22 -5.22
CA PHE A 99 13.30 11.58 -5.53
C PHE A 99 12.39 12.22 -6.58
N LEU A 100 12.40 13.54 -6.60
CA LEU A 100 11.72 14.35 -7.62
C LEU A 100 12.70 14.80 -8.69
N ALA A 101 12.22 14.92 -9.93
CA ALA A 101 12.94 15.48 -11.04
C ALA A 101 11.96 16.15 -12.01
N SER A 102 12.39 17.24 -12.66
CA SER A 102 11.61 17.93 -13.69
C SER A 102 12.24 17.82 -15.08
N THR A 103 13.47 17.28 -15.16
CA THR A 103 14.24 17.09 -16.38
C THR A 103 15.03 15.78 -16.34
N GLU A 104 15.39 15.24 -17.52
CA GLU A 104 16.30 14.10 -17.63
C GLU A 104 17.63 14.35 -16.89
N LYS A 105 18.16 15.57 -16.96
CA LYS A 105 19.42 15.94 -16.29
C LYS A 105 19.32 15.81 -14.76
N GLU A 106 18.22 16.29 -14.18
CA GLU A 106 17.97 16.16 -12.73
C GLU A 106 17.76 14.70 -12.33
N TYR A 107 17.00 13.95 -13.13
CA TYR A 107 16.81 12.53 -12.92
C TYR A 107 18.15 11.78 -12.89
N ASN A 108 18.98 11.96 -13.91
CA ASN A 108 20.28 11.29 -14.01
C ASN A 108 21.17 11.63 -12.82
N LYS A 109 21.22 12.91 -12.40
CA LYS A 109 21.99 13.34 -11.23
C LYS A 109 21.55 12.60 -9.95
N ASN A 110 20.25 12.54 -9.71
CA ASN A 110 19.71 11.90 -8.49
C ASN A 110 19.88 10.38 -8.52
N ARG A 111 19.64 9.75 -9.69
CA ARG A 111 19.90 8.32 -9.90
C ARG A 111 21.37 7.96 -9.63
N ASP A 112 22.31 8.71 -10.20
CA ASP A 112 23.73 8.46 -10.05
C ASP A 112 24.18 8.60 -8.60
N GLN A 113 23.56 9.51 -7.84
CA GLN A 113 23.79 9.62 -6.39
C GLN A 113 23.28 8.36 -5.66
N LEU A 114 22.10 7.85 -5.99
CA LEU A 114 21.55 6.63 -5.38
C LEU A 114 22.41 5.39 -5.72
N ILE A 115 22.98 5.32 -6.91
CA ILE A 115 23.93 4.25 -7.30
C ILE A 115 25.19 4.36 -6.47
N LYS A 116 25.75 5.56 -6.33
CA LYS A 116 26.96 5.82 -5.53
C LYS A 116 26.75 5.46 -4.04
N ASP A 117 25.55 5.73 -3.53
CA ASP A 117 25.17 5.42 -2.14
C ASP A 117 24.81 3.93 -1.95
N GLY A 118 24.88 3.10 -2.99
CA GLY A 118 24.56 1.67 -2.97
C GLY A 118 23.08 1.38 -2.70
N ILE A 119 22.19 2.34 -3.01
CA ILE A 119 20.74 2.22 -2.77
C ILE A 119 20.06 1.51 -3.93
N ILE A 120 20.55 1.71 -5.16
CA ILE A 120 20.09 1.06 -6.39
C ILE A 120 21.30 0.62 -7.23
N ASN A 121 21.06 -0.28 -8.20
CA ASN A 121 22.10 -0.75 -9.13
C ASN A 121 22.03 -0.06 -10.50
N GLY A 122 20.88 0.50 -10.86
CA GLY A 122 20.66 1.18 -12.13
C GLY A 122 19.21 1.59 -12.37
N ASP A 123 18.91 2.01 -13.61
CA ASP A 123 17.58 2.50 -14.00
C ASP A 123 16.47 1.44 -13.81
N ASN A 124 16.80 0.16 -13.98
CA ASN A 124 15.84 -0.94 -13.83
C ASN A 124 15.31 -1.07 -12.39
N ASP A 125 15.96 -0.45 -11.40
CA ASP A 125 15.53 -0.43 -10.02
C ASP A 125 14.53 0.72 -9.75
N LEU A 126 14.25 1.57 -10.73
CA LEU A 126 13.44 2.76 -10.63
C LEU A 126 12.20 2.70 -11.52
N TYR A 127 11.08 3.18 -10.96
CA TYR A 127 9.83 3.42 -11.67
C TYR A 127 9.53 4.92 -11.62
N ILE A 128 9.33 5.52 -12.81
CA ILE A 128 9.10 6.96 -12.95
C ILE A 128 7.61 7.21 -13.19
N GLN A 129 7.04 8.17 -12.50
CA GLN A 129 5.62 8.51 -12.57
C GLN A 129 5.45 10.03 -12.48
N GLU A 130 4.44 10.59 -13.14
CA GLU A 130 4.05 11.98 -12.92
C GLU A 130 3.81 12.24 -11.42
N TYR A 131 4.25 13.41 -10.95
CA TYR A 131 4.00 13.82 -9.56
C TYR A 131 2.65 14.54 -9.49
N THR A 132 1.70 13.93 -8.81
CA THR A 132 0.37 14.50 -8.60
C THR A 132 0.37 15.32 -7.31
N THR A 133 -0.03 16.58 -7.40
CA THR A 133 -0.21 17.48 -6.24
C THR A 133 -1.62 17.36 -5.70
N GLY A 134 -1.78 17.46 -4.37
CA GLY A 134 -3.09 17.42 -3.73
C GLY A 134 -3.03 16.87 -2.30
N VAL A 135 -4.16 16.43 -1.80
CA VAL A 135 -4.30 15.87 -0.46
C VAL A 135 -4.05 14.36 -0.50
N LEU A 136 -2.99 13.91 0.16
CA LEU A 136 -2.74 12.48 0.35
C LEU A 136 -3.87 11.85 1.14
N ALA A 137 -4.42 10.76 0.63
CA ALA A 137 -5.46 9.97 1.28
C ALA A 137 -5.22 8.48 1.07
N TYR A 138 -5.28 7.75 2.17
CA TYR A 138 -5.05 6.31 2.25
C TYR A 138 -6.38 5.66 2.65
N LEU A 139 -7.10 5.15 1.64
CA LEU A 139 -8.45 4.60 1.79
C LEU A 139 -8.38 3.18 2.34
N GLN A 140 -8.84 2.97 3.57
CA GLN A 140 -8.77 1.70 4.29
C GLN A 140 -10.05 0.90 4.11
N PHE A 141 -9.93 -0.33 3.63
CA PHE A 141 -11.05 -1.23 3.38
C PHE A 141 -10.86 -2.58 4.05
N PHE A 142 -11.96 -3.28 4.22
CA PHE A 142 -12.00 -4.70 4.49
C PHE A 142 -12.99 -5.39 3.56
N TYR A 143 -12.58 -6.45 2.88
CA TYR A 143 -13.49 -7.29 2.11
C TYR A 143 -13.72 -8.62 2.81
N SER A 144 -14.97 -8.95 3.09
CA SER A 144 -15.37 -10.22 3.68
C SER A 144 -15.85 -11.20 2.60
N PRO A 145 -15.08 -12.24 2.24
CA PRO A 145 -15.57 -13.27 1.32
C PRO A 145 -16.69 -14.13 1.92
N LEU A 146 -16.79 -14.18 3.25
CA LEU A 146 -17.88 -14.91 3.93
C LEU A 146 -19.24 -14.24 3.77
N LYS A 147 -19.24 -12.90 3.67
CA LYS A 147 -20.45 -12.08 3.47
C LYS A 147 -20.58 -11.57 2.05
N GLN A 148 -19.48 -11.56 1.27
CA GLN A 148 -19.34 -10.91 -0.02
C GLN A 148 -19.62 -9.39 0.06
N GLU A 149 -19.12 -8.77 1.13
CA GLU A 149 -19.34 -7.36 1.44
C GLU A 149 -18.02 -6.61 1.53
N LEU A 150 -18.01 -5.39 0.98
CA LEU A 150 -16.96 -4.41 1.16
C LEU A 150 -17.30 -3.48 2.32
N GLU A 151 -16.39 -3.32 3.24
CA GLU A 151 -16.53 -2.45 4.40
C GLU A 151 -15.47 -1.35 4.33
N PHE A 152 -15.88 -0.08 4.41
CA PHE A 152 -14.97 1.05 4.44
C PHE A 152 -14.58 1.37 5.87
N PHE A 153 -13.28 1.26 6.18
CA PHE A 153 -12.75 1.40 7.55
C PHE A 153 -12.28 2.80 7.88
N GLY A 154 -12.09 3.65 6.90
CA GLY A 154 -11.70 5.04 7.11
C GLY A 154 -10.58 5.50 6.19
N VAL A 155 -10.06 6.67 6.47
CA VAL A 155 -9.01 7.32 5.70
C VAL A 155 -7.95 7.84 6.64
N ASP A 156 -6.70 7.67 6.27
CA ASP A 156 -5.58 8.33 6.93
C ASP A 156 -4.77 9.21 5.97
N LYS A 157 -4.11 10.19 6.53
CA LYS A 157 -3.02 10.93 5.91
C LYS A 157 -1.72 10.52 6.56
N ARG A 158 -0.68 10.27 5.77
CA ARG A 158 0.68 10.06 6.27
C ARG A 158 1.43 11.38 6.26
N HIS A 159 2.17 11.62 7.34
CA HIS A 159 3.04 12.76 7.50
C HIS A 159 4.46 12.36 7.16
N GLU A 160 4.98 12.94 6.10
CA GLU A 160 6.30 12.65 5.57
C GLU A 160 7.30 13.69 6.06
N SER A 161 8.46 13.22 6.53
CA SER A 161 9.55 14.10 6.97
C SER A 161 10.02 14.98 5.80
N ASP A 162 10.69 16.05 6.10
CA ASP A 162 11.28 17.00 5.16
C ASP A 162 10.29 17.61 4.15
N ILE A 163 9.51 16.81 3.38
CA ILE A 163 8.58 17.38 2.38
C ILE A 163 7.52 18.27 3.03
N GLU A 164 6.96 17.86 4.17
CA GLU A 164 6.01 18.69 4.91
C GLU A 164 6.72 19.87 5.61
N GLY A 165 7.95 19.68 6.08
CA GLY A 165 8.77 20.75 6.62
C GLY A 165 9.12 21.80 5.58
N LEU A 166 9.46 21.40 4.36
CA LEU A 166 9.75 22.31 3.25
C LEU A 166 8.55 23.17 2.88
N ALA A 167 7.34 22.65 2.93
CA ALA A 167 6.11 23.40 2.63
C ALA A 167 5.88 24.62 3.56
N ARG A 168 6.51 24.64 4.73
CA ARG A 168 6.43 25.76 5.70
C ARG A 168 7.48 26.85 5.47
N ILE A 169 8.40 26.64 4.55
CA ILE A 169 9.53 27.52 4.27
C ILE A 169 9.26 28.26 2.96
N PRO A 170 9.43 29.58 2.89
CA PRO A 170 9.31 30.33 1.63
C PRO A 170 10.19 29.72 0.53
N ALA A 171 9.71 29.67 -0.71
CA ALA A 171 10.38 29.04 -1.84
C ALA A 171 11.82 29.55 -2.05
N GLU A 172 12.04 30.87 -1.88
CA GLU A 172 13.37 31.47 -1.94
C GLU A 172 14.33 30.88 -0.91
N SER A 173 13.85 30.64 0.32
CA SER A 173 14.66 30.05 1.38
C SER A 173 14.92 28.54 1.12
N GLN A 174 13.96 27.83 0.51
CA GLN A 174 14.15 26.42 0.13
C GLN A 174 15.31 26.24 -0.84
N LEU A 175 15.48 27.14 -1.81
CA LEU A 175 16.58 27.10 -2.79
C LEU A 175 17.97 27.15 -2.14
N ASN A 176 18.08 27.79 -0.98
CA ASN A 176 19.34 27.96 -0.24
C ASN A 176 19.66 26.75 0.68
N MET A 177 18.70 25.87 0.95
CA MET A 177 18.87 24.80 1.95
C MET A 177 19.71 23.64 1.50
N LYS A 178 20.05 23.47 0.23
CA LYS A 178 20.83 22.35 -0.35
C LYS A 178 20.38 20.95 0.16
N LYS A 179 19.11 20.81 0.51
CA LYS A 179 18.53 19.60 1.07
C LYS A 179 17.53 19.00 0.08
N SER A 180 17.67 17.72 -0.20
CA SER A 180 16.68 16.98 -0.99
C SER A 180 15.45 16.66 -0.13
N SER A 181 14.28 16.64 -0.77
CA SER A 181 13.05 16.19 -0.12
C SER A 181 13.13 14.71 0.29
N SER A 182 12.52 14.40 1.42
CA SER A 182 12.40 13.03 1.95
C SER A 182 10.92 12.68 2.12
N PHE A 183 10.59 11.45 1.75
CA PHE A 183 9.23 10.89 1.82
C PHE A 183 9.10 9.85 2.94
N ASN A 184 9.98 9.89 3.95
CA ASN A 184 9.91 8.97 5.07
C ASN A 184 8.70 9.29 5.95
N VAL A 185 7.82 8.31 6.12
CA VAL A 185 6.63 8.45 6.95
C VAL A 185 7.02 8.47 8.43
N ILE A 186 6.63 9.55 9.12
CA ILE A 186 6.89 9.76 10.56
C ILE A 186 5.65 9.53 11.40
N ALA A 187 4.48 9.90 10.88
CA ALA A 187 3.22 9.81 11.61
C ALA A 187 2.03 9.63 10.66
N ASN A 188 0.90 9.25 11.24
CA ASN A 188 -0.37 9.18 10.54
C ASN A 188 -1.43 9.96 11.31
N SER A 189 -2.36 10.58 10.60
CA SER A 189 -3.54 11.22 11.19
C SER A 189 -4.83 10.75 10.51
N PRO A 190 -5.93 10.61 11.25
CA PRO A 190 -7.22 10.28 10.65
C PRO A 190 -7.75 11.45 9.82
N LEU A 191 -8.44 11.12 8.74
CA LEU A 191 -9.19 12.06 7.92
C LEU A 191 -10.66 11.68 7.90
N VAL A 192 -11.52 12.68 7.74
CA VAL A 192 -12.93 12.51 7.40
C VAL A 192 -13.14 13.15 6.02
N LEU A 193 -13.52 12.33 5.05
CA LEU A 193 -13.83 12.80 3.70
C LEU A 193 -15.17 13.51 3.67
N ARG A 194 -15.34 14.41 2.72
CA ARG A 194 -16.65 14.95 2.38
C ARG A 194 -17.57 13.82 1.94
N GLU A 195 -18.82 13.83 2.38
CA GLU A 195 -19.82 12.79 2.06
C GLU A 195 -19.99 12.57 0.56
N SER A 196 -19.91 13.62 -0.23
CA SER A 196 -20.00 13.57 -1.70
C SER A 196 -18.93 12.71 -2.38
N LEU A 197 -17.87 12.32 -1.69
CA LEU A 197 -16.81 11.45 -2.21
C LEU A 197 -17.03 9.97 -1.90
N LEU A 198 -17.96 9.62 -1.01
CA LEU A 198 -18.10 8.25 -0.53
C LEU A 198 -18.56 7.27 -1.62
N ASP A 199 -19.43 7.68 -2.51
CA ASP A 199 -19.88 6.83 -3.64
C ASP A 199 -18.68 6.42 -4.53
N SER A 200 -17.79 7.36 -4.81
CA SER A 200 -16.57 7.06 -5.58
C SER A 200 -15.61 6.17 -4.82
N VAL A 201 -15.48 6.36 -3.50
CA VAL A 201 -14.64 5.52 -2.63
C VAL A 201 -15.14 4.07 -2.64
N TYR A 202 -16.42 3.83 -2.44
CA TYR A 202 -17.01 2.49 -2.51
C TYR A 202 -16.85 1.87 -3.90
N THR A 203 -17.09 2.65 -4.95
CA THR A 203 -16.91 2.20 -6.35
C THR A 203 -15.46 1.75 -6.61
N MET A 204 -14.47 2.50 -6.15
CA MET A 204 -13.05 2.13 -6.27
C MET A 204 -12.75 0.82 -5.54
N GLY A 205 -13.20 0.68 -4.29
CA GLY A 205 -13.01 -0.53 -3.50
C GLY A 205 -13.65 -1.76 -4.14
N GLU A 206 -14.90 -1.66 -4.61
CA GLU A 206 -15.58 -2.75 -5.30
C GLU A 206 -14.91 -3.16 -6.61
N ASN A 207 -14.49 -2.17 -7.41
CA ASN A 207 -13.77 -2.42 -8.65
C ASN A 207 -12.44 -3.13 -8.38
N PHE A 208 -11.74 -2.73 -7.31
CA PHE A 208 -10.49 -3.38 -6.90
C PHE A 208 -10.72 -4.84 -6.48
N VAL A 209 -11.78 -5.12 -5.71
CA VAL A 209 -12.16 -6.50 -5.35
C VAL A 209 -12.47 -7.33 -6.60
N LYS A 210 -13.28 -6.82 -7.53
CA LYS A 210 -13.63 -7.51 -8.78
C LYS A 210 -12.40 -7.77 -9.66
N ALA A 211 -11.54 -6.78 -9.82
CA ALA A 211 -10.30 -6.89 -10.61
C ALA A 211 -9.34 -7.91 -9.99
N SER A 212 -9.17 -7.87 -8.68
CA SER A 212 -8.30 -8.83 -7.97
C SER A 212 -8.81 -10.27 -8.10
N ALA A 213 -10.12 -10.50 -8.03
CA ALA A 213 -10.71 -11.83 -8.23
C ALA A 213 -10.47 -12.36 -9.65
N LYS A 214 -10.49 -11.48 -10.66
CA LYS A 214 -10.21 -11.84 -12.05
C LYS A 214 -8.74 -12.15 -12.30
N LEU A 215 -7.82 -11.35 -11.80
CA LEU A 215 -6.39 -11.44 -12.13
C LEU A 215 -5.61 -12.33 -11.16
N VAL A 216 -6.05 -12.41 -9.91
CA VAL A 216 -5.31 -13.09 -8.81
C VAL A 216 -6.28 -13.90 -7.94
N PRO A 217 -6.93 -14.95 -8.46
CA PRO A 217 -7.86 -15.75 -7.67
C PRO A 217 -7.23 -16.25 -6.34
N PRO A 218 -7.98 -16.30 -5.25
CA PRO A 218 -9.42 -16.04 -5.10
C PRO A 218 -9.80 -14.55 -5.02
N GLY A 219 -8.89 -13.62 -5.23
CA GLY A 219 -9.12 -12.18 -5.18
C GLY A 219 -8.74 -11.56 -3.83
N MET A 220 -9.13 -10.30 -3.64
CA MET A 220 -8.91 -9.60 -2.38
C MET A 220 -9.75 -10.24 -1.27
N ASN A 221 -9.14 -10.40 -0.11
CA ASN A 221 -9.76 -10.94 1.08
C ASN A 221 -9.12 -10.28 2.30
N GLY A 222 -9.94 -9.80 3.22
CA GLY A 222 -9.48 -9.09 4.40
C GLY A 222 -9.13 -7.62 4.16
N PRO A 223 -8.18 -7.07 4.92
CA PRO A 223 -7.81 -5.67 4.86
C PRO A 223 -7.02 -5.32 3.61
N PHE A 224 -7.32 -4.15 3.03
CA PHE A 224 -6.52 -3.53 1.98
C PHE A 224 -6.62 -2.01 2.03
N CYS A 225 -5.71 -1.35 1.34
CA CYS A 225 -5.64 0.09 1.25
C CYS A 225 -5.44 0.51 -0.21
N ILE A 226 -6.18 1.51 -0.68
CA ILE A 226 -5.91 2.21 -1.94
C ILE A 226 -5.29 3.55 -1.56
N GLU A 227 -4.09 3.80 -2.08
CA GLU A 227 -3.26 4.94 -1.71
C GLU A 227 -3.22 5.94 -2.86
N GLY A 228 -3.56 7.20 -2.61
CA GLY A 228 -3.66 8.19 -3.67
C GLY A 228 -3.70 9.61 -3.18
N VAL A 229 -4.04 10.48 -4.12
CA VAL A 229 -4.10 11.93 -3.94
C VAL A 229 -5.43 12.46 -4.46
N TYR A 230 -6.12 13.27 -3.68
CA TYR A 230 -7.24 14.09 -4.17
C TYR A 230 -6.69 15.43 -4.67
N ASP A 231 -6.94 15.76 -5.94
CA ASP A 231 -6.59 17.05 -6.54
C ASP A 231 -7.56 18.18 -6.13
N GLU A 232 -7.37 19.37 -6.68
CA GLU A 232 -8.23 20.54 -6.42
C GLU A 232 -9.68 20.35 -6.89
N ASN A 233 -9.93 19.44 -7.85
CA ASN A 233 -11.25 19.12 -8.37
C ASN A 233 -11.88 17.93 -7.63
N ALA A 234 -11.21 17.44 -6.57
CA ALA A 234 -11.60 16.27 -5.81
C ALA A 234 -11.59 14.96 -6.63
N HIS A 235 -10.79 14.88 -7.71
CA HIS A 235 -10.53 13.63 -8.41
C HIS A 235 -9.43 12.86 -7.66
N PHE A 236 -9.63 11.55 -7.49
CA PHE A 236 -8.68 10.68 -6.82
C PHE A 236 -7.76 10.00 -7.81
N SER A 237 -6.46 10.25 -7.69
CA SER A 237 -5.43 9.59 -8.46
C SER A 237 -4.71 8.57 -7.59
N ALA A 238 -4.92 7.28 -7.85
CA ALA A 238 -4.32 6.18 -7.09
C ALA A 238 -2.90 5.90 -7.58
N PHE A 239 -1.91 5.98 -6.69
CA PHE A 239 -0.52 5.70 -7.04
C PHE A 239 0.00 4.38 -6.46
N GLU A 240 -0.73 3.77 -5.54
CA GLU A 240 -0.35 2.50 -4.90
C GLU A 240 -1.56 1.79 -4.28
N PHE A 241 -1.43 0.49 -4.05
CA PHE A 241 -2.31 -0.25 -3.16
C PHE A 241 -1.50 -1.15 -2.22
N SER A 242 -2.11 -1.54 -1.12
CA SER A 242 -1.59 -2.53 -0.17
C SER A 242 -2.66 -3.56 0.12
N ALA A 243 -2.36 -4.84 -0.08
CA ALA A 243 -3.31 -5.94 0.07
C ALA A 243 -3.19 -6.66 1.45
N ARG A 244 -2.95 -5.90 2.49
CA ARG A 244 -2.71 -6.36 3.88
C ARG A 244 -2.91 -5.20 4.85
N ILE A 245 -2.72 -5.42 6.15
CA ILE A 245 -2.69 -4.31 7.12
C ILE A 245 -1.55 -3.34 6.84
N VAL A 246 -1.86 -2.05 6.96
CA VAL A 246 -0.93 -0.92 6.80
C VAL A 246 -0.82 -0.12 8.10
N ALA A 247 0.16 0.78 8.18
CA ALA A 247 0.37 1.62 9.36
C ALA A 247 -0.88 2.44 9.75
N GLY A 248 -1.63 2.94 8.76
CA GLY A 248 -2.86 3.72 8.97
C GLY A 248 -4.00 2.95 9.64
N THR A 249 -4.00 1.62 9.61
CA THR A 249 -5.03 0.83 10.30
C THR A 249 -5.01 0.98 11.82
N ASN A 250 -3.87 1.38 12.39
CA ASN A 250 -3.71 1.55 13.83
C ASN A 250 -4.38 2.81 14.39
N ILE A 251 -4.73 3.77 13.55
CA ILE A 251 -5.37 5.03 13.96
C ILE A 251 -6.78 4.78 14.49
N PHE A 252 -7.46 3.79 13.95
CA PHE A 252 -8.87 3.52 14.25
C PHE A 252 -9.05 2.37 15.26
N MET A 253 -8.33 2.42 16.40
CA MET A 253 -8.38 1.36 17.42
C MET A 253 -9.77 1.18 18.04
N ASN A 254 -10.54 2.26 18.15
CA ASN A 254 -11.91 2.25 18.66
C ASN A 254 -12.97 2.37 17.55
N GLY A 255 -12.58 2.16 16.29
CA GLY A 255 -13.41 2.38 15.12
C GLY A 255 -13.28 3.80 14.56
N SER A 256 -13.74 3.97 13.33
CA SER A 256 -13.81 5.23 12.61
C SER A 256 -15.25 5.75 12.54
N PRO A 257 -15.47 7.00 12.10
CA PRO A 257 -16.84 7.48 11.79
C PRO A 257 -17.59 6.58 10.81
N TYR A 258 -16.88 5.88 9.92
CA TYR A 258 -17.47 4.99 8.92
C TYR A 258 -17.83 3.62 9.50
N THR A 259 -16.96 3.04 10.35
CA THR A 259 -17.24 1.74 10.98
C THR A 259 -18.41 1.80 11.97
N THR A 260 -18.66 2.96 12.58
CA THR A 260 -19.84 3.16 13.47
C THR A 260 -21.17 3.13 12.71
N LEU A 261 -21.14 3.29 11.38
CA LEU A 261 -22.33 3.14 10.52
C LEU A 261 -22.64 1.67 10.18
N ILE A 262 -21.67 0.78 10.38
CA ILE A 262 -21.76 -0.64 9.99
C ILE A 262 -21.87 -1.56 11.20
N PHE A 263 -21.25 -1.17 12.33
CA PHE A 263 -21.12 -2.01 13.51
C PHE A 263 -21.70 -1.32 14.75
N ASP A 264 -22.45 -2.09 15.56
CA ASP A 264 -23.01 -1.63 16.83
C ASP A 264 -21.98 -1.56 17.97
N GLU A 265 -20.73 -1.93 17.70
CA GLU A 265 -19.63 -1.91 18.64
C GLU A 265 -18.37 -1.26 18.05
N PRO A 266 -17.46 -0.74 18.88
CA PRO A 266 -16.17 -0.24 18.40
C PRO A 266 -15.42 -1.28 17.58
N MET A 267 -15.17 -1.02 16.29
CA MET A 267 -14.59 -1.96 15.34
C MET A 267 -13.26 -1.46 14.81
N SER A 268 -12.17 -2.00 15.37
CA SER A 268 -10.84 -1.84 14.77
C SER A 268 -10.60 -2.88 13.68
N MET A 269 -9.61 -2.66 12.83
CA MET A 269 -9.20 -3.64 11.81
C MET A 269 -8.79 -4.98 12.44
N GLY A 270 -8.02 -4.96 13.52
CA GLY A 270 -7.63 -6.20 14.22
C GLY A 270 -8.82 -6.96 14.78
N ARG A 271 -9.80 -6.26 15.37
CA ARG A 271 -11.04 -6.87 15.87
C ARG A 271 -11.87 -7.45 14.71
N ARG A 272 -11.91 -6.76 13.56
CA ARG A 272 -12.61 -7.24 12.38
C ARG A 272 -11.99 -8.51 11.80
N ILE A 273 -10.65 -8.56 11.72
CA ILE A 273 -9.92 -9.77 11.31
C ILE A 273 -10.24 -10.94 12.24
N ALA A 274 -10.14 -10.72 13.55
CA ALA A 274 -10.44 -11.75 14.55
C ALA A 274 -11.89 -12.26 14.45
N ARG A 275 -12.85 -11.36 14.18
CA ARG A 275 -14.26 -11.71 13.94
C ARG A 275 -14.41 -12.56 12.68
N GLU A 276 -13.75 -12.21 11.57
CA GLU A 276 -13.80 -12.98 10.33
C GLU A 276 -13.26 -14.40 10.54
N ILE A 277 -12.10 -14.53 11.19
CA ILE A 277 -11.51 -15.83 11.51
C ILE A 277 -12.45 -16.68 12.37
N LYS A 278 -12.99 -16.09 13.43
CA LYS A 278 -13.93 -16.80 14.32
C LYS A 278 -15.20 -17.24 13.62
N GLN A 279 -15.74 -16.43 12.73
CA GLN A 279 -16.94 -16.78 11.94
C GLN A 279 -16.63 -17.88 10.91
N ALA A 280 -15.46 -17.82 10.27
CA ALA A 280 -15.01 -18.84 9.32
C ALA A 280 -14.77 -20.18 10.01
N ASP A 281 -14.16 -20.19 11.18
CA ASP A 281 -13.92 -21.38 11.98
C ASP A 281 -15.24 -22.05 12.38
N ALA A 282 -16.16 -21.27 12.95
CA ALA A 282 -17.49 -21.77 13.35
C ALA A 282 -18.31 -22.37 12.19
N LYS A 283 -18.02 -21.96 10.95
CA LYS A 283 -18.67 -22.47 9.72
C LYS A 283 -17.84 -23.51 8.97
N ASN A 284 -16.67 -23.91 9.48
CA ASN A 284 -15.68 -24.76 8.77
C ASN A 284 -15.25 -24.17 7.41
N GLN A 285 -15.09 -22.85 7.33
CA GLN A 285 -14.79 -22.07 6.11
C GLN A 285 -13.44 -21.35 6.18
N LEU A 286 -12.52 -21.74 7.06
CA LEU A 286 -11.20 -21.10 7.19
C LEU A 286 -10.44 -21.06 5.85
N LYS A 287 -10.57 -22.08 5.03
CA LYS A 287 -9.97 -22.12 3.67
C LYS A 287 -10.50 -21.05 2.72
N ASN A 288 -11.64 -20.42 3.02
CA ASN A 288 -12.19 -19.36 2.19
C ASN A 288 -11.56 -17.99 2.53
N ILE A 289 -10.87 -17.90 3.66
CA ILE A 289 -10.27 -16.65 4.16
C ILE A 289 -8.75 -16.75 4.32
N THR A 290 -8.16 -17.89 3.96
CA THR A 290 -6.71 -18.12 4.04
C THR A 290 -6.18 -18.72 2.76
N THR A 291 -4.88 -18.50 2.48
CA THR A 291 -4.14 -19.16 1.40
C THR A 291 -2.88 -19.81 1.93
#